data_db5af0e0088ce02dcbb969348bdb824a
#
_entry.id   db5af0e0088ce02dcbb969348bdb824a
#
_cell.length_a   1.000
_cell.length_b   1.000
_cell.length_c   1.000
_cell.angle_alpha   90.00
_cell.angle_beta   90.00
_cell.angle_gamma   90.00
#
_symmetry.space_group_name_H-M   'P 1'
#
loop_
_entity.id
_entity.type
_entity.pdbx_description
1 polymer ?
#
loop_
_entity_poly.entity_id
_entity_poly.type
_entity_poly.pdbx_seq_one_letter_code
_entity_poly.pdbx_strand_id
1 'polypeptide(L)'
;MTRRARLYTEMVTTGAVIFGDRARLLGFDAGEHPVAVQLGGSEPAKLAEAAKICVDLGYDEVNLNCGCPSDRVQNGAFGACLMREPQLVGEGVAAMKAVVSVPVTVKCRIGVDDQEPREALWAMAQSTIDAGADALIVHARKAWLKGLSPKENRDVPPLDYPLVYELRRAFPQIPIAINGGIATIEAAREQLAHLDGVMIGRAAYHDTDLLLRVDPELFGEPAPLASTFELIEAYLPYVEARLGEGFRLADMTRHMLGLFGGMPGARAWRRHLSTEGVKRGAGVEVLRDGVRLVRPAVEAA
;
A
#
# COMPACT_ATOMS: atom_id res chain seq x y z
N MET A 1 -0.76 -7.31 13.16
CA MET A 1 -0.80 -6.00 13.82
C MET A 1 -2.17 -5.33 13.70
N THR A 2 -2.87 -5.49 12.57
CA THR A 2 -4.27 -5.07 12.40
C THR A 2 -5.02 -6.17 11.65
N ARG A 3 -6.34 -6.32 11.89
CA ARG A 3 -7.24 -7.21 11.15
C ARG A 3 -8.26 -6.44 10.32
N ARG A 4 -8.38 -5.13 10.56
CA ARG A 4 -9.41 -4.29 9.94
C ARG A 4 -8.87 -3.44 8.78
N ALA A 5 -7.60 -3.01 8.85
CA ALA A 5 -7.00 -2.27 7.76
C ALA A 5 -6.80 -3.18 6.55
N ARG A 6 -7.25 -2.72 5.37
CA ARG A 6 -6.96 -3.38 4.10
C ARG A 6 -5.50 -3.17 3.74
N LEU A 7 -4.79 -4.26 3.47
CA LEU A 7 -3.42 -4.23 3.01
C LEU A 7 -3.36 -4.09 1.49
N TYR A 8 -2.30 -3.47 0.99
CA TYR A 8 -2.07 -3.30 -0.44
C TYR A 8 -0.71 -3.86 -0.81
N THR A 9 -0.66 -4.64 -1.90
CA THR A 9 0.62 -5.09 -2.44
C THR A 9 1.44 -3.93 -2.99
N GLU A 10 2.72 -4.17 -3.25
CA GLU A 10 3.48 -3.36 -4.20
C GLU A 10 2.79 -3.41 -5.58
N MET A 11 3.04 -2.39 -6.42
CA MET A 11 2.47 -2.39 -7.76
C MET A 11 3.09 -3.49 -8.64
N VAL A 12 2.26 -4.40 -9.14
CA VAL A 12 2.63 -5.46 -10.09
C VAL A 12 2.11 -5.08 -11.48
N THR A 13 2.96 -5.16 -12.52
CA THR A 13 2.52 -4.86 -13.89
C THR A 13 1.67 -5.99 -14.45
N THR A 14 0.71 -5.65 -15.33
CA THR A 14 -0.14 -6.66 -16.01
C THR A 14 0.69 -7.74 -16.70
N GLY A 15 1.79 -7.36 -17.37
CA GLY A 15 2.69 -8.34 -17.99
C GLY A 15 3.36 -9.28 -16.98
N ALA A 16 3.71 -8.80 -15.80
CA ALA A 16 4.28 -9.62 -14.74
C ALA A 16 3.25 -10.61 -14.16
N VAL A 17 1.98 -10.19 -14.04
CA VAL A 17 0.88 -11.07 -13.61
C VAL A 17 0.59 -12.17 -14.64
N ILE A 18 0.57 -11.82 -15.92
CA ILE A 18 0.17 -12.73 -16.99
C ILE A 18 1.31 -13.73 -17.30
N PHE A 19 2.55 -13.26 -17.40
CA PHE A 19 3.69 -14.04 -17.91
C PHE A 19 4.76 -14.36 -16.86
N GLY A 20 4.69 -13.77 -15.65
CA GLY A 20 5.70 -13.94 -14.63
C GLY A 20 5.47 -15.13 -13.71
N ASP A 21 6.39 -15.30 -12.76
CA ASP A 21 6.24 -16.28 -11.68
C ASP A 21 5.21 -15.76 -10.66
N ARG A 22 3.98 -16.24 -10.79
CA ARG A 22 2.85 -15.82 -9.96
C ARG A 22 3.01 -16.16 -8.49
N ALA A 23 3.59 -17.32 -8.17
CA ALA A 23 3.79 -17.73 -6.79
C ALA A 23 4.71 -16.74 -6.05
N ARG A 24 5.75 -16.26 -6.73
CA ARG A 24 6.69 -15.29 -6.18
C ARG A 24 6.14 -13.86 -6.16
N LEU A 25 5.39 -13.45 -7.18
CA LEU A 25 4.98 -12.06 -7.39
C LEU A 25 3.66 -11.73 -6.71
N LEU A 26 2.78 -12.73 -6.55
CA LEU A 26 1.40 -12.57 -6.11
C LEU A 26 1.06 -13.43 -4.89
N GLY A 27 2.04 -14.20 -4.38
CA GLY A 27 1.83 -15.02 -3.19
C GLY A 27 1.66 -14.14 -1.95
N PHE A 28 0.66 -14.44 -1.12
CA PHE A 28 0.42 -13.84 0.19
C PHE A 28 -0.09 -14.90 1.16
N ASP A 29 -0.07 -14.60 2.45
CA ASP A 29 -0.58 -15.50 3.49
C ASP A 29 -2.05 -15.19 3.79
N ALA A 30 -2.84 -16.23 4.14
CA ALA A 30 -4.25 -16.06 4.50
C ALA A 30 -4.48 -15.09 5.68
N GLY A 31 -3.49 -14.93 6.54
CA GLY A 31 -3.52 -13.95 7.64
C GLY A 31 -3.43 -12.47 7.18
N GLU A 32 -3.13 -12.22 5.90
CA GLU A 32 -3.04 -10.87 5.35
C GLU A 32 -4.40 -10.28 4.90
N HIS A 33 -5.46 -11.09 4.84
CA HIS A 33 -6.78 -10.60 4.50
C HIS A 33 -7.32 -9.55 5.49
N PRO A 34 -8.01 -8.49 4.97
CA PRO A 34 -8.33 -8.21 3.58
C PRO A 34 -7.15 -7.60 2.82
N VAL A 35 -6.79 -8.16 1.68
CA VAL A 35 -5.64 -7.74 0.86
C VAL A 35 -6.05 -7.35 -0.56
N ALA A 36 -5.59 -6.19 -1.01
CA ALA A 36 -5.77 -5.66 -2.34
C ALA A 36 -4.50 -5.83 -3.18
N VAL A 37 -4.63 -6.29 -4.41
CA VAL A 37 -3.54 -6.25 -5.38
C VAL A 37 -3.54 -4.90 -6.12
N GLN A 38 -2.37 -4.27 -6.25
CA GLN A 38 -2.25 -3.07 -7.07
C GLN A 38 -1.63 -3.39 -8.42
N LEU A 39 -2.39 -3.13 -9.49
CA LEU A 39 -1.97 -3.36 -10.88
C LEU A 39 -1.43 -2.08 -11.52
N GLY A 40 -0.40 -2.25 -12.35
CA GLY A 40 0.10 -1.23 -13.27
C GLY A 40 -0.03 -1.70 -14.71
N GLY A 41 -0.74 -0.92 -15.52
CA GLY A 41 -0.98 -1.20 -16.92
C GLY A 41 -1.90 -0.16 -17.54
N SER A 42 -2.00 -0.14 -18.86
CA SER A 42 -2.86 0.79 -19.62
C SER A 42 -3.72 0.10 -20.67
N GLU A 43 -3.48 -1.19 -20.96
CA GLU A 43 -4.26 -1.93 -21.96
C GLU A 43 -5.47 -2.61 -21.30
N PRO A 44 -6.72 -2.22 -21.63
CA PRO A 44 -7.92 -2.74 -20.95
C PRO A 44 -8.02 -4.28 -20.96
N ALA A 45 -7.70 -4.93 -22.08
CA ALA A 45 -7.75 -6.39 -22.18
C ALA A 45 -6.75 -7.07 -21.23
N LYS A 46 -5.51 -6.54 -21.11
CA LYS A 46 -4.51 -7.08 -20.19
C LYS A 46 -4.85 -6.78 -18.73
N LEU A 47 -5.47 -5.64 -18.46
CA LEU A 47 -5.97 -5.31 -17.12
C LEU A 47 -7.06 -6.30 -16.69
N ALA A 48 -8.01 -6.62 -17.58
CA ALA A 48 -9.05 -7.61 -17.31
C ALA A 48 -8.47 -9.01 -17.06
N GLU A 49 -7.53 -9.46 -17.88
CA GLU A 49 -6.86 -10.76 -17.73
C GLU A 49 -6.09 -10.82 -16.40
N ALA A 50 -5.29 -9.79 -16.09
CA ALA A 50 -4.53 -9.72 -14.85
C ALA A 50 -5.44 -9.66 -13.62
N ALA A 51 -6.53 -8.88 -13.67
CA ALA A 51 -7.50 -8.80 -12.59
C ALA A 51 -8.14 -10.16 -12.29
N LYS A 52 -8.56 -10.88 -13.33
CA LYS A 52 -9.12 -12.23 -13.17
C LYS A 52 -8.12 -13.19 -12.51
N ILE A 53 -6.86 -13.20 -12.95
CA ILE A 53 -5.81 -14.04 -12.35
C ILE A 53 -5.64 -13.71 -10.86
N CYS A 54 -5.61 -12.42 -10.50
CA CYS A 54 -5.43 -12.01 -9.10
C CYS A 54 -6.64 -12.43 -8.22
N VAL A 55 -7.86 -12.29 -8.73
CA VAL A 55 -9.07 -12.72 -8.00
C VAL A 55 -9.12 -14.23 -7.84
N ASP A 56 -8.74 -14.99 -8.88
CA ASP A 56 -8.64 -16.45 -8.81
C ASP A 56 -7.58 -16.90 -7.76
N LEU A 57 -6.60 -16.06 -7.42
CA LEU A 57 -5.62 -16.28 -6.35
C LEU A 57 -6.11 -15.86 -4.96
N GLY A 58 -7.29 -15.24 -4.84
CA GLY A 58 -7.92 -14.91 -3.57
C GLY A 58 -7.81 -13.46 -3.13
N TYR A 59 -7.36 -12.52 -3.97
CA TYR A 59 -7.35 -11.10 -3.60
C TYR A 59 -8.75 -10.53 -3.41
N ASP A 60 -8.92 -9.71 -2.35
CA ASP A 60 -10.21 -9.11 -1.98
C ASP A 60 -10.56 -7.86 -2.76
N GLU A 61 -9.58 -7.25 -3.43
CA GLU A 61 -9.74 -6.02 -4.23
C GLU A 61 -8.67 -5.97 -5.33
N VAL A 62 -9.03 -5.40 -6.47
CA VAL A 62 -8.10 -5.01 -7.53
C VAL A 62 -8.00 -3.48 -7.57
N ASN A 63 -6.80 -2.95 -7.40
CA ASN A 63 -6.54 -1.51 -7.43
C ASN A 63 -5.70 -1.13 -8.65
N LEU A 64 -6.15 -0.16 -9.45
CA LEU A 64 -5.39 0.37 -10.58
C LEU A 64 -4.52 1.55 -10.16
N ASN A 65 -3.23 1.49 -10.47
CA ASN A 65 -2.29 2.57 -10.21
C ASN A 65 -2.30 3.63 -11.31
N CYS A 66 -2.77 4.83 -10.99
CA CYS A 66 -2.72 6.04 -11.83
C CYS A 66 -1.91 7.17 -11.16
N GLY A 67 -0.95 6.83 -10.28
CA GLY A 67 -0.25 7.86 -9.48
C GLY A 67 1.26 7.72 -9.36
N CYS A 68 1.88 6.63 -9.84
CA CYS A 68 3.32 6.43 -9.76
C CYS A 68 4.06 7.20 -10.87
N PRO A 69 5.02 8.12 -10.53
CA PRO A 69 5.72 8.93 -11.51
C PRO A 69 7.10 8.38 -11.91
N SER A 70 7.43 7.12 -11.61
CA SER A 70 8.77 6.58 -11.90
C SER A 70 9.03 6.42 -13.40
N ASP A 71 10.29 6.59 -13.84
CA ASP A 71 10.69 6.46 -15.25
C ASP A 71 10.30 5.12 -15.86
N ARG A 72 10.43 4.03 -15.09
CA ARG A 72 10.02 2.69 -15.52
C ARG A 72 8.53 2.62 -15.85
N VAL A 73 7.72 3.33 -15.09
CA VAL A 73 6.27 3.41 -15.26
C VAL A 73 5.91 4.31 -16.44
N GLN A 74 6.61 5.44 -16.59
CA GLN A 74 6.44 6.35 -17.73
C GLN A 74 6.79 5.65 -19.07
N ASN A 75 7.88 4.91 -19.11
CA ASN A 75 8.28 4.14 -20.30
C ASN A 75 7.25 3.07 -20.68
N GLY A 76 6.50 2.56 -19.72
CA GLY A 76 5.38 1.63 -19.92
C GLY A 76 4.03 2.31 -20.19
N ALA A 77 3.97 3.63 -20.27
CA ALA A 77 2.77 4.44 -20.50
C ALA A 77 1.61 4.13 -19.50
N PHE A 78 1.94 3.93 -18.21
CA PHE A 78 0.94 3.71 -17.14
C PHE A 78 1.30 4.52 -15.88
N GLY A 79 0.61 4.34 -14.76
CA GLY A 79 0.81 5.10 -13.54
C GLY A 79 0.38 6.55 -13.67
N ALA A 80 1.22 7.51 -13.26
CA ALA A 80 0.85 8.93 -13.25
C ALA A 80 0.60 9.50 -14.64
N CYS A 81 1.18 8.94 -15.71
CA CYS A 81 0.90 9.34 -17.09
C CYS A 81 -0.58 9.20 -17.44
N LEU A 82 -1.26 8.22 -16.85
CA LEU A 82 -2.70 7.98 -17.06
C LEU A 82 -3.60 9.10 -16.54
N MET A 83 -3.08 10.02 -15.71
CA MET A 83 -3.81 11.23 -15.35
C MET A 83 -4.15 12.11 -16.57
N ARG A 84 -3.48 11.93 -17.70
CA ARG A 84 -3.74 12.62 -18.97
C ARG A 84 -4.74 11.88 -19.86
N GLU A 85 -5.07 10.63 -19.50
CA GLU A 85 -5.91 9.72 -20.30
C GLU A 85 -7.06 9.14 -19.45
N PRO A 86 -7.92 10.00 -18.85
CA PRO A 86 -8.96 9.52 -17.93
C PRO A 86 -9.94 8.55 -18.59
N GLN A 87 -10.24 8.71 -19.92
CA GLN A 87 -11.09 7.79 -20.65
C GLN A 87 -10.49 6.39 -20.76
N LEU A 88 -9.18 6.30 -21.04
CA LEU A 88 -8.47 5.01 -21.07
C LEU A 88 -8.49 4.33 -19.70
N VAL A 89 -8.39 5.11 -18.61
CA VAL A 89 -8.53 4.58 -17.24
C VAL A 89 -9.94 4.03 -17.03
N GLY A 90 -10.98 4.74 -17.45
CA GLY A 90 -12.36 4.28 -17.42
C GLY A 90 -12.55 2.98 -18.21
N GLU A 91 -12.03 2.88 -19.43
CA GLU A 91 -12.06 1.65 -20.23
C GLU A 91 -11.39 0.47 -19.50
N GLY A 92 -10.24 0.72 -18.84
CA GLY A 92 -9.54 -0.27 -18.03
C GLY A 92 -10.38 -0.74 -16.83
N VAL A 93 -11.02 0.20 -16.12
CA VAL A 93 -11.93 -0.11 -15.00
C VAL A 93 -13.10 -0.95 -15.49
N ALA A 94 -13.79 -0.52 -16.56
CA ALA A 94 -14.93 -1.25 -17.12
C ALA A 94 -14.53 -2.68 -17.54
N ALA A 95 -13.37 -2.84 -18.18
CA ALA A 95 -12.86 -4.14 -18.59
C ALA A 95 -12.58 -5.07 -17.39
N MET A 96 -12.01 -4.56 -16.30
CA MET A 96 -11.80 -5.32 -15.07
C MET A 96 -13.14 -5.67 -14.42
N LYS A 97 -14.05 -4.72 -14.25
CA LYS A 97 -15.38 -4.93 -13.66
C LYS A 97 -16.21 -5.98 -14.39
N ALA A 98 -16.02 -6.12 -15.69
CA ALA A 98 -16.72 -7.13 -16.49
C ALA A 98 -16.33 -8.57 -16.18
N VAL A 99 -15.16 -8.80 -15.55
CA VAL A 99 -14.58 -10.14 -15.34
C VAL A 99 -14.35 -10.51 -13.88
N VAL A 100 -14.50 -9.56 -12.93
CA VAL A 100 -14.33 -9.82 -11.50
C VAL A 100 -15.54 -9.35 -10.70
N SER A 101 -15.78 -10.01 -9.54
CA SER A 101 -16.85 -9.65 -8.61
C SER A 101 -16.35 -8.86 -7.38
N VAL A 102 -15.04 -8.83 -7.14
CA VAL A 102 -14.44 -8.03 -6.07
C VAL A 102 -14.41 -6.54 -6.45
N PRO A 103 -14.26 -5.63 -5.48
CA PRO A 103 -14.11 -4.22 -5.76
C PRO A 103 -12.93 -3.92 -6.71
N VAL A 104 -13.19 -3.02 -7.68
CA VAL A 104 -12.17 -2.43 -8.55
C VAL A 104 -12.02 -0.96 -8.17
N THR A 105 -10.86 -0.58 -7.68
CA THR A 105 -10.60 0.77 -7.17
C THR A 105 -9.48 1.45 -7.96
N VAL A 106 -9.43 2.77 -7.94
CA VAL A 106 -8.39 3.55 -8.64
C VAL A 106 -7.61 4.39 -7.66
N LYS A 107 -6.27 4.30 -7.72
CA LYS A 107 -5.38 5.16 -6.95
C LYS A 107 -4.70 6.18 -7.85
N CYS A 108 -5.00 7.45 -7.66
CA CYS A 108 -4.53 8.54 -8.52
C CYS A 108 -3.82 9.66 -7.76
N ARG A 109 -3.40 10.69 -8.50
CA ARG A 109 -2.92 11.99 -8.02
C ARG A 109 -3.98 13.05 -8.30
N ILE A 110 -3.72 14.31 -7.90
CA ILE A 110 -4.58 15.46 -8.24
C ILE A 110 -4.23 16.07 -9.61
N GLY A 111 -3.32 15.48 -10.36
CA GLY A 111 -2.86 15.91 -11.67
C GLY A 111 -1.38 15.63 -11.88
N VAL A 112 -0.89 15.86 -13.10
CA VAL A 112 0.52 15.74 -13.48
C VAL A 112 1.01 16.99 -14.19
N ASP A 113 2.28 17.32 -13.97
CA ASP A 113 3.00 18.43 -14.60
C ASP A 113 2.19 19.74 -14.64
N ASP A 114 1.82 20.19 -15.86
CA ASP A 114 1.10 21.44 -16.15
C ASP A 114 -0.44 21.35 -16.00
N GLN A 115 -1.01 20.16 -15.79
CA GLN A 115 -2.45 20.02 -15.61
C GLN A 115 -2.96 20.91 -14.47
N GLU A 116 -4.13 21.49 -14.67
CA GLU A 116 -4.88 22.16 -13.61
C GLU A 116 -5.46 21.07 -12.68
N PRO A 117 -5.17 21.10 -11.37
CA PRO A 117 -5.50 19.98 -10.47
C PRO A 117 -6.97 19.65 -10.40
N ARG A 118 -7.84 20.67 -10.34
CA ARG A 118 -9.27 20.47 -10.25
C ARG A 118 -9.81 19.78 -11.51
N GLU A 119 -9.47 20.30 -12.68
CA GLU A 119 -9.93 19.75 -13.95
C GLU A 119 -9.46 18.30 -14.16
N ALA A 120 -8.17 18.03 -13.90
CA ALA A 120 -7.58 16.70 -14.03
C ALA A 120 -8.23 15.70 -13.07
N LEU A 121 -8.44 16.08 -11.82
CA LEU A 121 -9.01 15.20 -10.80
C LEU A 121 -10.50 14.92 -11.07
N TRP A 122 -11.28 15.93 -11.49
CA TRP A 122 -12.69 15.74 -11.84
C TRP A 122 -12.88 14.88 -13.08
N ALA A 123 -12.05 15.08 -14.12
CA ALA A 123 -12.09 14.24 -15.32
C ALA A 123 -11.77 12.76 -14.97
N MET A 124 -10.77 12.53 -14.12
CA MET A 124 -10.42 11.19 -13.65
C MET A 124 -11.55 10.57 -12.83
N ALA A 125 -12.12 11.30 -11.90
CA ALA A 125 -13.22 10.82 -11.07
C ALA A 125 -14.45 10.48 -11.93
N GLN A 126 -14.90 11.40 -12.79
CA GLN A 126 -16.06 11.17 -13.63
C GLN A 126 -15.90 9.93 -14.50
N SER A 127 -14.78 9.83 -15.24
CA SER A 127 -14.53 8.70 -16.13
C SER A 127 -14.50 7.35 -15.41
N THR A 128 -13.87 7.30 -14.23
CA THR A 128 -13.76 6.05 -13.45
C THR A 128 -15.08 5.66 -12.77
N ILE A 129 -15.84 6.63 -12.30
CA ILE A 129 -17.19 6.42 -11.71
C ILE A 129 -18.16 5.91 -12.77
N ASP A 130 -18.18 6.53 -13.94
CA ASP A 130 -19.04 6.10 -15.06
C ASP A 130 -18.71 4.69 -15.54
N ALA A 131 -17.45 4.28 -15.37
CA ALA A 131 -16.97 2.93 -15.66
C ALA A 131 -17.25 1.91 -14.53
N GLY A 132 -17.81 2.33 -13.39
CA GLY A 132 -18.20 1.47 -12.28
C GLY A 132 -17.09 1.19 -11.26
N ALA A 133 -16.12 2.10 -11.09
CA ALA A 133 -15.16 2.01 -9.99
C ALA A 133 -15.85 1.99 -8.62
N ASP A 134 -15.36 1.17 -7.70
CA ASP A 134 -15.98 1.02 -6.37
C ASP A 134 -15.43 2.02 -5.34
N ALA A 135 -14.24 2.58 -5.55
CA ALA A 135 -13.67 3.67 -4.74
C ALA A 135 -12.52 4.39 -5.46
N LEU A 136 -12.28 5.62 -5.05
CA LEU A 136 -11.10 6.39 -5.45
C LEU A 136 -10.17 6.61 -4.24
N ILE A 137 -8.87 6.46 -4.46
CA ILE A 137 -7.84 6.77 -3.46
C ILE A 137 -6.96 7.88 -4.04
N VAL A 138 -7.07 9.08 -3.47
CA VAL A 138 -6.43 10.28 -4.01
C VAL A 138 -5.18 10.63 -3.21
N HIS A 139 -4.01 10.55 -3.83
CA HIS A 139 -2.82 11.19 -3.25
C HIS A 139 -2.92 12.69 -3.48
N ALA A 140 -3.10 13.46 -2.43
CA ALA A 140 -3.38 14.90 -2.46
C ALA A 140 -2.17 15.77 -2.89
N ARG A 141 -1.40 15.31 -3.87
CA ARG A 141 -0.28 16.03 -4.49
C ARG A 141 -0.29 15.85 -6.00
N LYS A 142 0.10 16.86 -6.75
CA LYS A 142 0.47 16.67 -8.16
C LYS A 142 1.68 15.74 -8.28
N ALA A 143 1.86 15.13 -9.44
CA ALA A 143 3.10 14.46 -9.79
C ALA A 143 3.83 15.26 -10.87
N TRP A 144 5.14 15.31 -10.78
CA TRP A 144 6.02 15.80 -11.83
C TRP A 144 6.69 14.59 -12.49
N LEU A 145 6.45 14.43 -13.79
CA LEU A 145 7.00 13.31 -14.55
C LEU A 145 8.48 13.54 -14.85
N LYS A 146 8.92 14.80 -14.89
CA LYS A 146 10.32 15.18 -15.09
C LYS A 146 10.80 16.09 -13.97
N GLY A 147 12.09 16.02 -13.66
CA GLY A 147 12.75 16.93 -12.70
C GLY A 147 12.64 16.52 -11.23
N LEU A 148 11.77 15.60 -10.87
CA LEU A 148 11.66 15.06 -9.50
C LEU A 148 11.72 13.54 -9.50
N SER A 149 12.55 12.99 -8.62
CA SER A 149 12.54 11.55 -8.34
C SER A 149 11.20 11.10 -7.75
N PRO A 150 10.87 9.79 -7.77
CA PRO A 150 9.66 9.27 -7.11
C PRO A 150 9.60 9.59 -5.60
N LYS A 151 10.74 9.74 -4.93
CA LYS A 151 10.80 10.16 -3.53
C LYS A 151 10.40 11.63 -3.39
N GLU A 152 11.03 12.51 -4.15
CA GLU A 152 10.74 13.95 -4.13
C GLU A 152 9.29 14.24 -4.52
N ASN A 153 8.71 13.51 -5.46
CA ASN A 153 7.29 13.57 -5.83
C ASN A 153 6.31 13.26 -4.67
N ARG A 154 6.81 12.72 -3.57
CA ARG A 154 6.02 12.47 -2.35
C ARG A 154 6.21 13.54 -1.28
N ASP A 155 7.20 14.41 -1.44
CA ASP A 155 7.59 15.39 -0.43
C ASP A 155 7.52 16.85 -0.92
N VAL A 156 8.00 17.11 -2.14
CA VAL A 156 8.16 18.47 -2.68
C VAL A 156 6.84 19.11 -3.14
N PRO A 157 5.99 18.47 -3.98
CA PRO A 157 4.73 19.11 -4.36
C PRO A 157 3.84 19.35 -3.14
N PRO A 158 3.15 20.50 -3.02
CA PRO A 158 2.30 20.77 -1.87
C PRO A 158 1.13 19.81 -1.77
N LEU A 159 0.67 19.55 -0.55
CA LEU A 159 -0.57 18.83 -0.27
C LEU A 159 -1.77 19.76 -0.47
N ASP A 160 -2.79 19.27 -1.14
CA ASP A 160 -4.06 19.95 -1.31
C ASP A 160 -5.21 19.05 -0.83
N TYR A 161 -5.38 18.98 0.47
CA TYR A 161 -6.49 18.24 1.10
C TYR A 161 -7.86 18.89 0.80
N PRO A 162 -8.00 20.23 0.84
CA PRO A 162 -9.26 20.90 0.50
C PRO A 162 -9.83 20.48 -0.85
N LEU A 163 -9.00 20.32 -1.87
CA LEU A 163 -9.43 19.86 -3.20
C LEU A 163 -10.04 18.45 -3.16
N VAL A 164 -9.46 17.55 -2.35
CA VAL A 164 -10.01 16.19 -2.19
C VAL A 164 -11.33 16.21 -1.41
N TYR A 165 -11.49 17.10 -0.43
CA TYR A 165 -12.77 17.30 0.28
C TYR A 165 -13.85 17.85 -0.66
N GLU A 166 -13.50 18.74 -1.58
CA GLU A 166 -14.41 19.21 -2.62
C GLU A 166 -14.84 18.08 -3.54
N LEU A 167 -13.89 17.23 -3.95
CA LEU A 167 -14.20 16.06 -4.77
C LEU A 167 -15.21 15.15 -4.08
N ARG A 168 -15.03 14.86 -2.77
CA ARG A 168 -15.97 14.04 -2.00
C ARG A 168 -17.36 14.62 -1.96
N ARG A 169 -17.48 15.95 -1.83
CA ARG A 169 -18.79 16.62 -1.87
C ARG A 169 -19.44 16.59 -3.26
N ALA A 170 -18.61 16.66 -4.31
CA ALA A 170 -19.09 16.64 -5.70
C ALA A 170 -19.55 15.24 -6.15
N PHE A 171 -18.94 14.18 -5.60
CA PHE A 171 -19.21 12.77 -5.95
C PHE A 171 -19.64 11.95 -4.72
N PRO A 172 -20.81 12.22 -4.12
CA PRO A 172 -21.23 11.55 -2.89
C PRO A 172 -21.60 10.07 -3.08
N GLN A 173 -21.75 9.62 -4.31
CA GLN A 173 -22.13 8.24 -4.65
C GLN A 173 -20.99 7.23 -4.59
N ILE A 174 -19.74 7.67 -4.48
CA ILE A 174 -18.57 6.78 -4.45
C ILE A 174 -17.70 7.08 -3.22
N PRO A 175 -17.18 6.05 -2.52
CA PRO A 175 -16.20 6.25 -1.47
C PRO A 175 -14.91 6.90 -1.99
N ILE A 176 -14.45 7.94 -1.29
CA ILE A 176 -13.19 8.62 -1.59
C ILE A 176 -12.28 8.55 -0.37
N ALA A 177 -11.13 7.92 -0.55
CA ALA A 177 -10.07 7.85 0.44
C ALA A 177 -8.92 8.80 0.09
N ILE A 178 -8.27 9.35 1.11
CA ILE A 178 -7.14 10.26 0.96
C ILE A 178 -5.82 9.57 1.28
N ASN A 179 -4.78 10.00 0.58
CA ASN A 179 -3.40 9.58 0.80
C ASN A 179 -2.47 10.78 0.71
N GLY A 180 -1.32 10.72 1.35
CA GLY A 180 -0.26 11.73 1.30
C GLY A 180 -0.09 12.51 2.60
N GLY A 181 1.11 12.48 3.18
CA GLY A 181 1.46 13.23 4.39
C GLY A 181 0.90 12.72 5.71
N ILE A 182 -0.02 11.75 5.69
CA ILE A 182 -0.67 11.22 6.90
C ILE A 182 0.27 10.22 7.57
N ALA A 183 0.73 10.56 8.77
CA ALA A 183 1.77 9.83 9.48
C ALA A 183 1.35 9.31 10.86
N THR A 184 0.21 9.75 11.40
CA THR A 184 -0.28 9.35 12.73
C THR A 184 -1.75 8.96 12.69
N ILE A 185 -2.22 8.28 13.73
CA ILE A 185 -3.66 7.93 13.87
C ILE A 185 -4.50 9.20 14.05
N GLU A 186 -3.99 10.19 14.75
CA GLU A 186 -4.66 11.48 14.95
C GLU A 186 -4.88 12.19 13.62
N ALA A 187 -3.82 12.29 12.79
CA ALA A 187 -3.93 12.86 11.44
C ALA A 187 -4.89 12.04 10.55
N ALA A 188 -4.91 10.71 10.69
CA ALA A 188 -5.87 9.87 9.97
C ALA A 188 -7.31 10.17 10.40
N ARG A 189 -7.55 10.33 11.72
CA ARG A 189 -8.87 10.65 12.26
C ARG A 189 -9.37 12.02 11.81
N GLU A 190 -8.48 13.02 11.71
CA GLU A 190 -8.82 14.33 11.14
C GLU A 190 -9.31 14.20 9.69
N GLN A 191 -8.67 13.38 8.88
CA GLN A 191 -9.11 13.17 7.49
C GLN A 191 -10.44 12.41 7.40
N LEU A 192 -10.66 11.45 8.28
CA LEU A 192 -11.91 10.68 8.33
C LEU A 192 -13.13 11.52 8.72
N ALA A 193 -12.94 12.72 9.27
CA ALA A 193 -14.03 13.68 9.46
C ALA A 193 -14.57 14.26 8.14
N HIS A 194 -13.83 14.15 7.05
CA HIS A 194 -14.16 14.73 5.74
C HIS A 194 -14.31 13.71 4.62
N LEU A 195 -13.76 12.51 4.77
CA LEU A 195 -13.59 11.50 3.73
C LEU A 195 -13.97 10.11 4.25
N ASP A 196 -14.23 9.19 3.33
CA ASP A 196 -14.70 7.83 3.63
C ASP A 196 -13.55 6.89 4.05
N GLY A 197 -12.31 7.28 3.79
CA GLY A 197 -11.15 6.45 4.10
C GLY A 197 -9.82 7.20 4.08
N VAL A 198 -8.81 6.58 4.67
CA VAL A 198 -7.44 7.07 4.71
C VAL A 198 -6.49 5.95 4.32
N MET A 199 -5.60 6.21 3.36
CA MET A 199 -4.51 5.30 3.03
C MET A 199 -3.19 5.83 3.60
N ILE A 200 -2.61 5.10 4.54
CA ILE A 200 -1.29 5.37 5.11
C ILE A 200 -0.24 4.54 4.36
N GLY A 201 0.84 5.16 3.96
CA GLY A 201 1.92 4.47 3.25
C GLY A 201 3.19 4.40 4.09
N ARG A 202 4.11 5.33 3.87
CA ARG A 202 5.46 5.33 4.46
C ARG A 202 5.46 5.29 5.99
N ALA A 203 4.50 5.91 6.64
CA ALA A 203 4.42 5.88 8.11
C ALA A 203 4.23 4.45 8.63
N ALA A 204 3.28 3.69 8.09
CA ALA A 204 3.07 2.30 8.47
C ALA A 204 4.29 1.39 8.22
N TYR A 205 5.14 1.75 7.25
CA TYR A 205 6.37 1.02 6.96
C TYR A 205 7.54 1.40 7.88
N HIS A 206 7.64 2.67 8.28
CA HIS A 206 8.74 3.18 9.11
C HIS A 206 8.44 3.13 10.61
N ASP A 207 7.19 3.25 10.97
CA ASP A 207 6.65 3.15 12.32
C ASP A 207 5.52 2.12 12.33
N THR A 208 5.91 0.86 12.36
CA THR A 208 4.97 -0.27 12.25
C THR A 208 4.05 -0.38 13.47
N ASP A 209 4.44 0.14 14.63
CA ASP A 209 3.64 0.15 15.87
C ASP A 209 2.33 0.93 15.69
N LEU A 210 2.30 1.89 14.75
CA LEU A 210 1.07 2.56 14.35
C LEU A 210 -0.05 1.55 14.00
N LEU A 211 0.30 0.39 13.40
CA LEU A 211 -0.69 -0.62 13.01
C LEU A 211 -1.35 -1.33 14.20
N LEU A 212 -0.71 -1.38 15.37
CA LEU A 212 -1.33 -1.91 16.60
C LEU A 212 -2.45 -1.00 17.13
N ARG A 213 -2.40 0.30 16.80
CA ARG A 213 -3.37 1.30 17.19
C ARG A 213 -4.57 1.42 16.25
N VAL A 214 -4.47 0.85 15.02
CA VAL A 214 -5.51 0.98 14.00
C VAL A 214 -6.84 0.40 14.44
N ASP A 215 -6.86 -0.87 14.84
CA ASP A 215 -8.11 -1.54 15.21
C ASP A 215 -8.76 -0.88 16.44
N PRO A 216 -8.04 -0.60 17.55
CA PRO A 216 -8.64 0.06 18.70
C PRO A 216 -9.11 1.49 18.43
N GLU A 217 -8.31 2.28 17.73
CA GLU A 217 -8.55 3.71 17.65
C GLU A 217 -9.40 4.16 16.46
N LEU A 218 -9.43 3.37 15.38
CA LEU A 218 -10.21 3.71 14.20
C LEU A 218 -11.44 2.81 14.01
N PHE A 219 -11.41 1.57 14.53
CA PHE A 219 -12.52 0.63 14.39
C PHE A 219 -13.20 0.26 15.70
N GLY A 220 -12.66 0.67 16.86
CA GLY A 220 -13.22 0.36 18.19
C GLY A 220 -13.12 -1.12 18.55
N GLU A 221 -12.24 -1.87 17.92
CA GLU A 221 -12.02 -3.30 18.18
C GLU A 221 -10.69 -3.53 18.90
N PRO A 222 -10.54 -4.60 19.70
CA PRO A 222 -9.27 -4.90 20.35
C PRO A 222 -8.12 -5.07 19.37
N ALA A 223 -6.93 -4.57 19.71
CA ALA A 223 -5.73 -4.86 18.97
C ALA A 223 -5.48 -6.38 18.95
N PRO A 224 -5.13 -6.97 17.79
CA PRO A 224 -4.87 -8.41 17.68
C PRO A 224 -3.61 -8.86 18.43
N LEU A 225 -2.71 -7.94 18.73
CA LEU A 225 -1.46 -8.13 19.49
C LEU A 225 -1.26 -6.94 20.40
N ALA A 226 -0.71 -7.17 21.61
CA ALA A 226 -0.47 -6.10 22.58
C ALA A 226 0.84 -5.34 22.31
N SER A 227 1.79 -5.92 21.55
CA SER A 227 3.10 -5.31 21.33
C SER A 227 3.81 -5.85 20.10
N THR A 228 4.85 -5.12 19.64
CA THR A 228 5.78 -5.58 18.61
C THR A 228 6.59 -6.81 19.07
N PHE A 229 6.76 -7.03 20.39
CA PHE A 229 7.38 -8.25 20.89
C PHE A 229 6.51 -9.47 20.62
N GLU A 230 5.21 -9.39 20.88
CA GLU A 230 4.25 -10.45 20.55
C GLU A 230 4.15 -10.68 19.04
N LEU A 231 4.31 -9.64 18.22
CA LEU A 231 4.37 -9.79 16.77
C LEU A 231 5.49 -10.74 16.35
N ILE A 232 6.70 -10.59 16.93
CA ILE A 232 7.82 -11.47 16.59
C ILE A 232 7.48 -12.91 16.93
N GLU A 233 6.96 -13.17 18.13
CA GLU A 233 6.58 -14.52 18.55
C GLU A 233 5.50 -15.12 17.64
N ALA A 234 4.49 -14.34 17.28
CA ALA A 234 3.43 -14.76 16.36
C ALA A 234 3.94 -15.01 14.93
N TYR A 235 5.05 -14.37 14.52
CA TYR A 235 5.64 -14.50 13.20
C TYR A 235 6.61 -15.69 13.06
N LEU A 236 7.17 -16.19 14.17
CA LEU A 236 8.16 -17.28 14.14
C LEU A 236 7.65 -18.54 13.43
N PRO A 237 6.43 -19.04 13.66
CA PRO A 237 5.93 -20.24 12.97
C PRO A 237 5.89 -20.09 11.45
N TYR A 238 5.49 -18.91 10.95
CA TYR A 238 5.52 -18.61 9.53
C TYR A 238 6.96 -18.65 8.98
N VAL A 239 7.90 -18.03 9.68
CA VAL A 239 9.31 -18.02 9.29
C VAL A 239 9.86 -19.45 9.25
N GLU A 240 9.57 -20.28 10.26
CA GLU A 240 10.02 -21.68 10.32
C GLU A 240 9.48 -22.49 9.13
N ALA A 241 8.19 -22.34 8.80
CA ALA A 241 7.57 -23.00 7.66
C ALA A 241 8.25 -22.60 6.34
N ARG A 242 8.46 -21.30 6.12
CA ARG A 242 9.08 -20.79 4.90
C ARG A 242 10.56 -21.18 4.76
N LEU A 243 11.31 -21.22 5.86
CA LEU A 243 12.67 -21.74 5.86
C LEU A 243 12.69 -23.23 5.45
N GLY A 244 11.73 -24.02 5.93
CA GLY A 244 11.55 -25.42 5.53
C GLY A 244 11.24 -25.60 4.04
N GLU A 245 10.62 -24.63 3.40
CA GLU A 245 10.35 -24.58 1.95
C GLU A 245 11.58 -24.08 1.15
N GLY A 246 12.67 -23.69 1.81
CA GLY A 246 13.90 -23.24 1.17
C GLY A 246 14.01 -21.72 0.94
N PHE A 247 13.08 -20.92 1.48
CA PHE A 247 13.22 -19.46 1.47
C PHE A 247 14.33 -19.02 2.41
N ARG A 248 14.93 -17.85 2.15
CA ARG A 248 15.97 -17.29 3.02
C ARG A 248 15.35 -16.37 4.06
N LEU A 249 15.91 -16.37 5.26
CA LEU A 249 15.46 -15.46 6.33
C LEU A 249 15.44 -14.00 5.89
N ALA A 250 16.44 -13.55 5.15
CA ALA A 250 16.53 -12.17 4.65
C ALA A 250 15.33 -11.77 3.79
N ASP A 251 14.73 -12.69 3.04
CA ASP A 251 13.58 -12.40 2.16
C ASP A 251 12.33 -12.08 2.98
N MET A 252 12.22 -12.65 4.20
CA MET A 252 11.11 -12.44 5.13
C MET A 252 11.34 -11.28 6.12
N THR A 253 12.61 -10.93 6.40
CA THR A 253 12.94 -9.96 7.46
C THR A 253 13.39 -8.60 6.95
N ARG A 254 13.66 -8.44 5.65
CA ARG A 254 14.11 -7.17 5.04
C ARG A 254 13.21 -5.97 5.33
N HIS A 255 11.92 -6.20 5.51
CA HIS A 255 10.92 -5.16 5.81
C HIS A 255 10.71 -4.95 7.32
N MET A 256 11.36 -5.77 8.17
CA MET A 256 11.23 -5.69 9.63
C MET A 256 12.32 -4.83 10.29
N LEU A 257 13.22 -4.26 9.50
CA LEU A 257 14.33 -3.44 10.02
C LEU A 257 13.87 -2.21 10.79
N GLY A 258 12.68 -1.69 10.47
CA GLY A 258 12.04 -0.55 11.12
C GLY A 258 11.28 -0.87 12.40
N LEU A 259 11.01 -2.16 12.69
CA LEU A 259 10.39 -2.57 13.95
C LEU A 259 11.19 -2.03 15.14
N PHE A 260 10.55 -1.73 16.22
CA PHE A 260 11.17 -1.14 17.41
C PHE A 260 11.74 0.29 17.21
N GLY A 261 11.32 1.01 16.17
CA GLY A 261 11.70 2.41 15.95
C GLY A 261 11.45 3.24 17.21
N GLY A 262 12.43 4.08 17.62
CA GLY A 262 12.34 4.87 18.85
C GLY A 262 12.70 4.13 20.14
N MET A 263 12.74 2.80 20.18
CA MET A 263 13.04 2.04 21.39
C MET A 263 14.56 1.90 21.62
N PRO A 264 15.02 1.82 22.90
CA PRO A 264 16.39 1.43 23.23
C PRO A 264 16.73 0.07 22.63
N GLY A 265 17.84 0.00 21.86
CA GLY A 265 18.24 -1.24 21.16
C GLY A 265 17.78 -1.34 19.71
N ALA A 266 16.91 -0.46 19.20
CA ALA A 266 16.44 -0.48 17.80
C ALA A 266 17.57 -0.46 16.75
N ARG A 267 18.69 0.24 17.04
CA ARG A 267 19.89 0.23 16.16
C ARG A 267 20.59 -1.12 16.16
N ALA A 268 20.63 -1.78 17.33
CA ALA A 268 21.23 -3.11 17.47
C ALA A 268 20.39 -4.15 16.74
N TRP A 269 19.06 -4.12 16.89
CA TRP A 269 18.12 -4.92 16.11
C TRP A 269 18.37 -4.80 14.61
N ARG A 270 18.39 -3.58 14.08
CA ARG A 270 18.58 -3.29 12.65
C ARG A 270 19.92 -3.85 12.15
N ARG A 271 21.00 -3.59 12.89
CA ARG A 271 22.33 -4.11 12.56
C ARG A 271 22.36 -5.63 12.61
N HIS A 272 21.77 -6.23 13.64
CA HIS A 272 21.75 -7.69 13.82
C HIS A 272 21.05 -8.37 12.64
N LEU A 273 19.84 -7.93 12.27
CA LEU A 273 19.13 -8.50 11.11
C LEU A 273 19.87 -8.27 9.79
N SER A 274 20.49 -7.10 9.61
CA SER A 274 21.24 -6.80 8.38
C SER A 274 22.53 -7.59 8.24
N THR A 275 23.10 -8.10 9.34
CA THR A 275 24.36 -8.85 9.34
C THR A 275 24.15 -10.36 9.50
N GLU A 276 23.33 -10.77 10.44
CA GLU A 276 23.11 -12.19 10.74
C GLU A 276 22.00 -12.79 9.87
N GLY A 277 20.92 -12.04 9.63
CA GLY A 277 19.78 -12.51 8.83
C GLY A 277 20.08 -12.77 7.35
N VAL A 278 21.18 -12.20 6.83
CA VAL A 278 21.59 -12.41 5.42
C VAL A 278 22.55 -13.59 5.24
N LYS A 279 23.06 -14.17 6.33
CA LYS A 279 23.98 -15.31 6.27
C LYS A 279 23.28 -16.56 5.73
N ARG A 280 24.04 -17.41 5.04
CA ARG A 280 23.53 -18.69 4.57
C ARG A 280 23.17 -19.58 5.78
N GLY A 281 21.97 -20.12 5.80
CA GLY A 281 21.51 -20.98 6.90
C GLY A 281 21.01 -20.20 8.13
N ALA A 282 20.84 -18.88 8.04
CA ALA A 282 20.23 -18.10 9.12
C ALA A 282 18.79 -18.60 9.38
N GLY A 283 18.47 -18.89 10.63
CA GLY A 283 17.22 -19.42 11.11
C GLY A 283 16.47 -18.45 12.04
N VAL A 284 15.44 -18.95 12.70
CA VAL A 284 14.57 -18.15 13.61
C VAL A 284 15.31 -17.64 14.85
N GLU A 285 16.41 -18.28 15.24
CA GLU A 285 17.27 -17.84 16.34
C GLU A 285 17.77 -16.42 16.13
N VAL A 286 18.00 -16.00 14.87
CA VAL A 286 18.40 -14.63 14.54
C VAL A 286 17.34 -13.62 14.99
N LEU A 287 16.04 -13.94 14.81
CA LEU A 287 14.96 -13.09 15.30
C LEU A 287 14.92 -13.06 16.83
N ARG A 288 15.00 -14.22 17.48
CA ARG A 288 15.00 -14.32 18.95
C ARG A 288 16.17 -13.56 19.59
N ASP A 289 17.37 -13.71 19.03
CA ASP A 289 18.55 -13.01 19.52
C ASP A 289 18.46 -11.50 19.26
N GLY A 290 17.93 -11.11 18.11
CA GLY A 290 17.68 -9.70 17.77
C GLY A 290 16.73 -9.02 18.76
N VAL A 291 15.66 -9.68 19.14
CA VAL A 291 14.68 -9.17 20.14
C VAL A 291 15.35 -8.92 21.51
N ARG A 292 16.25 -9.79 21.95
CA ARG A 292 16.98 -9.63 23.22
C ARG A 292 17.86 -8.38 23.27
N LEU A 293 18.19 -7.79 22.11
CA LEU A 293 18.95 -6.54 22.02
C LEU A 293 18.07 -5.30 22.24
N VAL A 294 16.76 -5.47 22.17
CA VAL A 294 15.78 -4.39 22.36
C VAL A 294 15.30 -4.45 23.81
N ARG A 295 15.27 -3.30 24.46
CA ARG A 295 14.73 -3.18 25.81
C ARG A 295 13.39 -2.46 25.74
N PRO A 296 12.34 -2.95 26.44
CA PRO A 296 11.14 -2.16 26.63
C PRO A 296 11.50 -0.79 27.22
N ALA A 297 10.78 0.26 26.78
CA ALA A 297 10.90 1.54 27.46
C ALA A 297 10.53 1.30 28.94
N VAL A 298 11.43 1.62 29.86
CA VAL A 298 11.11 1.62 31.28
C VAL A 298 10.05 2.70 31.44
N GLU A 299 8.85 2.34 31.87
CA GLU A 299 7.86 3.32 32.27
C GLU A 299 8.52 4.20 33.32
N ALA A 300 8.68 5.50 33.01
CA ALA A 300 9.17 6.47 33.97
C ALA A 300 8.11 6.56 35.07
N ALA A 301 8.51 6.05 36.26
CA ALA A 301 7.69 6.10 37.47
C ALA A 301 7.51 7.54 37.96
#